data_e0a0388cd668f8eadff6a9fa8d23e165
#
_entry.id   e0a0388cd668f8eadff6a9fa8d23e165
#
_cell.length_a   1.000
_cell.length_b   1.000
_cell.length_c   1.000
_cell.angle_alpha   90.00
_cell.angle_beta   90.00
_cell.angle_gamma   90.00
#
_symmetry.space_group_name_H-M   'P 1'
#
loop_
_entity.id
_entity.type
_entity.pdbx_description
1 polymer ?
#
loop_
_entity_poly.entity_id
_entity_poly.type
_entity_poly.pdbx_seq_one_letter_code
_entity_poly.pdbx_strand_id
1 'polypeptide(L)'
;PFDDDLREVFDPARNELFADGEAIRWVVRDARGEVVGRIAAFYNREKAALEEQPTGGCGFFESIEDQQVADLMFDAARMWLASRGMEAMDGPINFGQRRDWWGLLVEGYEFQPLYKNPYNPPYYKELFENYGFRNYFNQNSYIWRVNASEANKSIFARAGRLDASYHVENIDMNRLEEAAEDLRVIYNKAWALFSGVKPMTREE
;
A
#
# COMPACT_ATOMS: atom_id res chain seq x y z
N PRO A 1 5.71 -1.92 10.33
CA PRO A 1 5.30 -3.31 10.17
C PRO A 1 5.81 -4.17 11.32
N PHE A 2 5.07 -5.22 11.68
CA PHE A 2 5.55 -6.25 12.60
C PHE A 2 6.48 -7.23 11.87
N ASP A 3 7.24 -8.02 12.63
CA ASP A 3 8.19 -8.99 12.04
C ASP A 3 7.48 -9.99 11.11
N ASP A 4 6.26 -10.43 11.47
CA ASP A 4 5.50 -11.36 10.64
C ASP A 4 5.01 -10.71 9.34
N ASP A 5 4.65 -9.43 9.35
CA ASP A 5 4.32 -8.67 8.13
C ASP A 5 5.51 -8.64 7.16
N LEU A 6 6.72 -8.39 7.70
CA LEU A 6 7.95 -8.37 6.89
C LEU A 6 8.28 -9.76 6.32
N ARG A 7 8.09 -10.81 7.12
CA ARG A 7 8.26 -12.20 6.64
C ARG A 7 7.27 -12.55 5.55
N GLU A 8 6.02 -12.13 5.69
CA GLU A 8 5.00 -12.35 4.67
C GLU A 8 5.38 -11.70 3.33
N VAL A 9 5.86 -10.46 3.38
CA VAL A 9 6.23 -9.71 2.16
C VAL A 9 7.48 -10.27 1.49
N PHE A 10 8.50 -10.68 2.27
CA PHE A 10 9.83 -11.03 1.73
C PHE A 10 10.13 -12.54 1.71
N ASP A 11 9.16 -13.38 2.01
CA ASP A 11 9.28 -14.83 1.88
C ASP A 11 8.71 -15.28 0.52
N PRO A 12 9.56 -15.82 -0.39
CA PRO A 12 9.09 -16.29 -1.68
C PRO A 12 8.07 -17.44 -1.60
N ALA A 13 8.00 -18.16 -0.48
CA ALA A 13 7.01 -19.21 -0.28
C ALA A 13 5.62 -18.65 0.11
N ARG A 14 5.56 -17.40 0.58
CA ARG A 14 4.33 -16.74 1.07
C ARG A 14 3.82 -15.65 0.15
N ASN A 15 4.72 -14.98 -0.56
CA ASN A 15 4.37 -13.89 -1.45
C ASN A 15 4.42 -14.36 -2.91
N GLU A 16 3.26 -14.50 -3.52
CA GLU A 16 3.08 -14.95 -4.90
C GLU A 16 3.77 -14.06 -5.95
N LEU A 17 4.06 -12.79 -5.60
CA LEU A 17 4.73 -11.87 -6.52
C LEU A 17 6.16 -12.31 -6.86
N PHE A 18 6.76 -13.20 -6.07
CA PHE A 18 8.04 -13.80 -6.40
C PHE A 18 7.98 -14.85 -7.52
N ALA A 19 6.79 -15.30 -7.93
CA ALA A 19 6.66 -16.23 -9.05
C ALA A 19 7.24 -15.65 -10.35
N ASP A 20 7.11 -14.33 -10.56
CA ASP A 20 7.69 -13.60 -11.69
C ASP A 20 8.27 -12.25 -11.24
N GLY A 21 8.89 -12.21 -10.09
CA GLY A 21 9.48 -11.02 -9.49
C GLY A 21 10.66 -11.29 -8.59
N GLU A 22 11.33 -10.23 -8.22
CA GLU A 22 12.45 -10.25 -7.29
C GLU A 22 12.35 -9.09 -6.30
N ALA A 23 12.91 -9.27 -5.12
CA ALA A 23 13.10 -8.24 -4.12
C ALA A 23 14.51 -8.30 -3.52
N ILE A 24 15.05 -7.14 -3.19
CA ILE A 24 16.34 -6.99 -2.50
C ILE A 24 16.20 -5.97 -1.38
N ARG A 25 17.05 -6.07 -0.38
CA ARG A 25 17.08 -5.19 0.78
C ARG A 25 18.49 -4.74 1.09
N TRP A 26 18.65 -3.48 1.48
CA TRP A 26 19.92 -2.91 1.91
C TRP A 26 19.78 -2.22 3.25
N VAL A 27 20.87 -2.16 3.96
CA VAL A 27 21.09 -1.30 5.12
C VAL A 27 22.30 -0.42 4.86
N VAL A 28 22.24 0.84 5.29
CA VAL A 28 23.37 1.76 5.29
C VAL A 28 23.95 1.82 6.68
N ARG A 29 25.28 1.73 6.79
CA ARG A 29 26.01 1.88 8.06
C ARG A 29 26.95 3.06 7.98
N ASP A 30 27.05 3.79 9.08
CA ASP A 30 28.04 4.85 9.23
C ASP A 30 29.45 4.30 9.49
N ALA A 31 30.42 5.20 9.63
CA ALA A 31 31.82 4.83 9.88
C ALA A 31 32.05 4.09 11.24
N ARG A 32 31.07 4.16 12.15
CA ARG A 32 31.10 3.45 13.44
C ARG A 32 30.40 2.09 13.37
N GLY A 33 29.80 1.77 12.19
CA GLY A 33 29.06 0.53 11.97
C GLY A 33 27.60 0.61 12.38
N GLU A 34 27.10 1.76 12.83
CA GLU A 34 25.71 1.96 13.20
C GLU A 34 24.80 1.99 11.97
N VAL A 35 23.63 1.38 12.07
CA VAL A 35 22.64 1.40 10.97
C VAL A 35 21.98 2.77 10.94
N VAL A 36 22.14 3.50 9.83
CA VAL A 36 21.62 4.84 9.62
C VAL A 36 20.52 4.91 8.56
N GLY A 37 20.28 3.81 7.84
CA GLY A 37 19.21 3.71 6.87
C GLY A 37 18.97 2.30 6.38
N ARG A 38 17.78 2.06 5.83
CA ARG A 38 17.41 0.83 5.12
C ARG A 38 16.44 1.13 3.98
N ILE A 39 16.46 0.30 2.96
CA ILE A 39 15.53 0.33 1.84
C ILE A 39 15.36 -1.06 1.25
N ALA A 40 14.21 -1.31 0.65
CA ALA A 40 14.00 -2.44 -0.25
C ALA A 40 13.70 -1.94 -1.66
N ALA A 41 14.08 -2.72 -2.66
CA ALA A 41 13.60 -2.56 -4.04
C ALA A 41 13.05 -3.90 -4.54
N PHE A 42 12.06 -3.83 -5.42
CA PHE A 42 11.37 -5.00 -5.93
C PHE A 42 10.67 -4.69 -7.24
N TYR A 43 10.38 -5.73 -8.00
CA TYR A 43 9.56 -5.65 -9.20
C TYR A 43 8.84 -6.99 -9.43
N ASN A 44 7.81 -6.95 -10.24
CA ASN A 44 7.16 -8.13 -10.81
C ASN A 44 7.03 -7.89 -12.32
N ARG A 45 7.52 -8.83 -13.14
CA ARG A 45 7.61 -8.66 -14.61
C ARG A 45 6.24 -8.57 -15.27
N GLU A 46 5.32 -9.42 -14.85
CA GLU A 46 3.97 -9.43 -15.40
C GLU A 46 3.29 -8.07 -15.18
N LYS A 47 3.39 -7.53 -13.97
CA LYS A 47 2.84 -6.19 -13.66
C LYS A 47 3.55 -5.09 -14.44
N ALA A 48 4.88 -5.10 -14.47
CA ALA A 48 5.66 -4.09 -15.19
C ALA A 48 5.37 -4.11 -16.71
N ALA A 49 5.10 -5.27 -17.29
CA ALA A 49 4.76 -5.40 -18.70
C ALA A 49 3.38 -4.84 -19.07
N LEU A 50 2.51 -4.60 -18.10
CA LEU A 50 1.19 -3.99 -18.29
C LEU A 50 1.24 -2.46 -18.27
N GLU A 51 2.34 -1.89 -17.81
CA GLU A 51 2.53 -0.44 -17.72
C GLU A 51 3.14 0.07 -19.03
N GLU A 52 2.78 1.30 -19.44
CA GLU A 52 3.39 1.97 -20.59
C GLU A 52 4.90 2.15 -20.40
N GLN A 53 5.30 2.41 -19.16
CA GLN A 53 6.69 2.49 -18.72
C GLN A 53 6.93 1.41 -17.67
N PRO A 54 7.80 0.40 -17.94
CA PRO A 54 8.11 -0.64 -16.98
C PRO A 54 8.58 -0.07 -15.64
N THR A 55 7.78 -0.27 -14.59
CA THR A 55 7.98 0.37 -13.30
C THR A 55 8.25 -0.67 -12.22
N GLY A 56 9.32 -0.45 -11.46
CA GLY A 56 9.59 -1.18 -10.22
C GLY A 56 9.24 -0.35 -8.99
N GLY A 57 9.40 -0.94 -7.82
CA GLY A 57 9.08 -0.28 -6.56
C GLY A 57 10.25 -0.20 -5.60
N CYS A 58 10.26 0.83 -4.77
CA CYS A 58 11.07 0.85 -3.55
C CYS A 58 10.20 1.13 -2.33
N GLY A 59 10.61 0.63 -1.17
CA GLY A 59 9.87 0.82 0.06
C GLY A 59 10.59 0.29 1.29
N PHE A 60 9.87 0.16 2.40
CA PHE A 60 10.47 -0.19 3.68
C PHE A 60 11.66 0.73 4.02
N PHE A 61 11.55 1.97 3.54
CA PHE A 61 12.54 3.01 3.68
C PHE A 61 12.55 3.55 5.10
N GLU A 62 13.73 3.55 5.71
CA GLU A 62 14.02 4.28 6.94
C GLU A 62 15.37 4.96 6.78
N SER A 63 15.47 6.20 7.22
CA SER A 63 16.69 7.00 7.15
C SER A 63 16.77 7.98 8.32
N ILE A 64 17.97 8.27 8.75
CA ILE A 64 18.23 9.52 9.48
C ILE A 64 17.95 10.71 8.58
N GLU A 65 17.83 11.92 9.16
CA GLU A 65 17.61 13.17 8.43
C GLU A 65 18.93 13.61 7.74
N ASP A 66 19.29 12.87 6.69
CA ASP A 66 20.50 13.10 5.90
C ASP A 66 20.22 12.73 4.43
N GLN A 67 20.28 13.74 3.56
CA GLN A 67 20.02 13.56 2.13
C GLN A 67 21.04 12.62 1.48
N GLN A 68 22.30 12.63 1.90
CA GLN A 68 23.33 11.77 1.30
C GLN A 68 23.07 10.29 1.60
N VAL A 69 22.56 10.00 2.81
CA VAL A 69 22.16 8.64 3.18
C VAL A 69 20.95 8.19 2.37
N ALA A 70 19.98 9.08 2.18
CA ALA A 70 18.79 8.80 1.37
C ALA A 70 19.16 8.58 -0.12
N ASP A 71 19.98 9.46 -0.69
CA ASP A 71 20.45 9.39 -2.08
C ASP A 71 21.19 8.08 -2.36
N LEU A 72 22.08 7.65 -1.45
CA LEU A 72 22.79 6.38 -1.55
C LEU A 72 21.82 5.19 -1.64
N MET A 73 20.75 5.20 -0.84
CA MET A 73 19.73 4.16 -0.85
C MET A 73 18.89 4.18 -2.12
N PHE A 74 18.45 5.36 -2.54
CA PHE A 74 17.67 5.52 -3.78
C PHE A 74 18.50 5.16 -5.01
N ASP A 75 19.76 5.52 -5.07
CA ASP A 75 20.66 5.13 -6.14
C ASP A 75 20.86 3.62 -6.20
N ALA A 76 21.05 2.95 -5.06
CA ALA A 76 21.14 1.49 -5.02
C ALA A 76 19.86 0.83 -5.56
N ALA A 77 18.69 1.30 -5.13
CA ALA A 77 17.38 0.81 -5.58
C ALA A 77 17.20 1.05 -7.09
N ARG A 78 17.43 2.29 -7.56
CA ARG A 78 17.32 2.69 -8.97
C ARG A 78 18.25 1.89 -9.88
N MET A 79 19.53 1.75 -9.53
CA MET A 79 20.48 0.99 -10.33
C MET A 79 20.12 -0.48 -10.40
N TRP A 80 19.68 -1.06 -9.30
CA TRP A 80 19.23 -2.44 -9.26
C TRP A 80 18.01 -2.68 -10.14
N LEU A 81 16.99 -1.80 -10.08
CA LEU A 81 15.80 -1.85 -10.92
C LEU A 81 16.13 -1.64 -12.40
N ALA A 82 16.96 -0.66 -12.73
CA ALA A 82 17.42 -0.41 -14.10
C ALA A 82 18.14 -1.62 -14.71
N SER A 83 18.96 -2.34 -13.92
CA SER A 83 19.65 -3.56 -14.36
C SER A 83 18.69 -4.71 -14.69
N ARG A 84 17.41 -4.58 -14.32
CA ARG A 84 16.33 -5.54 -14.56
C ARG A 84 15.31 -5.06 -15.58
N GLY A 85 15.62 -3.95 -16.26
CA GLY A 85 14.80 -3.39 -17.33
C GLY A 85 13.67 -2.48 -16.86
N MET A 86 13.67 -2.08 -15.58
CA MET A 86 12.72 -1.08 -15.11
C MET A 86 13.19 0.33 -15.51
N GLU A 87 12.28 1.13 -16.00
CA GLU A 87 12.52 2.49 -16.49
C GLU A 87 12.07 3.56 -15.49
N ALA A 88 11.19 3.17 -14.56
CA ALA A 88 10.71 4.02 -13.50
C ALA A 88 10.73 3.30 -12.14
N MET A 89 10.68 4.08 -11.07
CA MET A 89 10.65 3.60 -9.69
C MET A 89 9.58 4.33 -8.89
N ASP A 90 8.57 3.60 -8.44
CA ASP A 90 7.57 4.08 -7.51
C ASP A 90 8.04 3.91 -6.05
N GLY A 91 7.72 4.87 -5.20
CA GLY A 91 8.11 4.80 -3.79
C GLY A 91 7.54 5.90 -2.89
N PRO A 92 7.46 5.61 -1.58
CA PRO A 92 7.62 4.30 -0.98
C PRO A 92 6.36 3.45 -1.15
N ILE A 93 6.54 2.19 -1.49
CA ILE A 93 5.44 1.24 -1.66
C ILE A 93 5.77 -0.12 -1.06
N ASN A 94 4.79 -1.03 -1.04
CA ASN A 94 4.94 -2.40 -0.58
C ASN A 94 5.13 -3.36 -1.75
N PHE A 95 5.89 -4.43 -1.55
CA PHE A 95 5.93 -5.58 -2.47
C PHE A 95 4.77 -6.53 -2.15
N GLY A 96 3.55 -6.05 -2.38
CA GLY A 96 2.32 -6.72 -2.01
C GLY A 96 1.08 -5.92 -2.41
N GLN A 97 0.12 -5.87 -1.50
CA GLN A 97 -1.15 -5.19 -1.74
C GLN A 97 -1.00 -3.67 -1.57
N ARG A 98 -1.60 -2.90 -2.47
CA ARG A 98 -1.58 -1.44 -2.49
C ARG A 98 -2.16 -0.79 -1.23
N ARG A 99 -2.99 -1.47 -0.48
CA ARG A 99 -3.58 -0.96 0.77
C ARG A 99 -2.59 -0.96 1.96
N ASP A 100 -1.46 -1.65 1.84
CA ASP A 100 -0.51 -1.91 2.93
C ASP A 100 0.77 -1.10 2.71
N TRP A 101 1.11 -0.18 3.63
CA TRP A 101 2.33 0.65 3.61
C TRP A 101 2.63 1.30 2.25
N TRP A 102 1.66 2.00 1.70
CA TRP A 102 1.76 2.67 0.42
C TRP A 102 1.79 4.18 0.58
N GLY A 103 2.85 4.83 0.07
CA GLY A 103 3.05 6.27 0.13
C GLY A 103 3.68 6.77 1.42
N LEU A 104 3.74 8.09 1.56
CA LEU A 104 4.19 8.81 2.75
C LEU A 104 3.03 9.47 3.45
N LEU A 105 3.06 9.46 4.78
CA LEU A 105 2.26 10.40 5.56
C LEU A 105 2.85 11.81 5.32
N VAL A 106 2.04 12.75 4.84
CA VAL A 106 2.45 14.13 4.55
C VAL A 106 1.65 15.17 5.32
N GLU A 107 0.48 14.79 5.82
CA GLU A 107 -0.41 15.60 6.63
C GLU A 107 -1.12 14.74 7.68
N GLY A 108 -1.56 15.34 8.79
CA GLY A 108 -2.32 14.64 9.83
C GLY A 108 -1.46 13.85 10.82
N TYR A 109 -0.23 14.28 11.06
CA TYR A 109 0.71 13.67 12.01
C TYR A 109 0.20 13.63 13.46
N GLU A 110 -0.78 14.46 13.80
CA GLU A 110 -1.46 14.52 15.09
C GLU A 110 -2.46 13.36 15.31
N PHE A 111 -2.80 12.62 14.25
CA PHE A 111 -3.72 11.49 14.33
C PHE A 111 -2.97 10.18 14.46
N GLN A 112 -3.54 9.25 15.21
CA GLN A 112 -3.02 7.90 15.29
C GLN A 112 -3.20 7.21 13.93
N PRO A 113 -2.12 6.62 13.34
CA PRO A 113 -2.22 5.90 12.08
C PRO A 113 -3.05 4.63 12.24
N LEU A 114 -3.73 4.24 11.18
CA LEU A 114 -4.37 2.93 11.10
C LEU A 114 -3.30 1.84 10.88
N TYR A 115 -3.63 0.61 11.26
CA TYR A 115 -2.76 -0.53 10.99
C TYR A 115 -2.45 -0.64 9.51
N LYS A 116 -1.19 -0.90 9.19
CA LYS A 116 -0.64 -0.97 7.82
C LYS A 116 -0.64 0.36 7.04
N ASN A 117 -1.02 1.47 7.65
CA ASN A 117 -0.81 2.79 7.03
C ASN A 117 0.64 3.27 7.26
N PRO A 118 1.17 4.10 6.35
CA PRO A 118 2.47 4.73 6.55
C PRO A 118 2.45 5.65 7.78
N TYR A 119 3.53 5.63 8.53
CA TYR A 119 3.79 6.56 9.62
C TYR A 119 5.29 6.85 9.65
N ASN A 120 5.66 7.96 9.11
CA ASN A 120 7.05 8.36 8.88
C ASN A 120 7.33 9.73 9.47
N PRO A 121 8.60 10.08 9.76
CA PRO A 121 8.99 11.44 10.09
C PRO A 121 8.63 12.43 8.97
N PRO A 122 8.31 13.69 9.31
CA PRO A 122 7.95 14.72 8.31
C PRO A 122 9.03 14.97 7.26
N TYR A 123 10.32 14.89 7.63
CA TYR A 123 11.43 15.14 6.73
C TYR A 123 11.57 14.11 5.59
N TYR A 124 10.89 12.96 5.66
CA TYR A 124 10.94 11.97 4.56
C TYR A 124 10.42 12.54 3.25
N LYS A 125 9.39 13.40 3.30
CA LYS A 125 8.89 14.05 2.11
C LYS A 125 10.00 14.80 1.37
N GLU A 126 10.80 15.60 2.08
CA GLU A 126 11.89 16.35 1.50
C GLU A 126 12.99 15.43 0.95
N LEU A 127 13.34 14.35 1.64
CA LEU A 127 14.33 13.39 1.15
C LEU A 127 13.92 12.77 -0.19
N PHE A 128 12.66 12.41 -0.35
CA PHE A 128 12.14 11.87 -1.60
C PHE A 128 12.09 12.93 -2.71
N GLU A 129 11.52 14.09 -2.43
CA GLU A 129 11.36 15.18 -3.42
C GLU A 129 12.72 15.72 -3.89
N ASN A 130 13.70 15.88 -3.00
CA ASN A 130 15.06 16.31 -3.33
C ASN A 130 15.80 15.32 -4.22
N TYR A 131 15.56 14.02 -4.06
CA TYR A 131 16.10 13.00 -4.97
C TYR A 131 15.46 13.03 -6.36
N GLY A 132 14.23 13.53 -6.48
CA GLY A 132 13.52 13.66 -7.75
C GLY A 132 12.19 12.90 -7.83
N PHE A 133 11.76 12.26 -6.76
CA PHE A 133 10.40 11.73 -6.70
C PHE A 133 9.37 12.86 -6.81
N ARG A 134 8.24 12.55 -7.41
CA ARG A 134 7.12 13.49 -7.54
C ARG A 134 5.86 12.85 -7.02
N ASN A 135 5.01 13.66 -6.43
CA ASN A 135 3.69 13.19 -5.99
C ASN A 135 2.91 12.64 -7.20
N TYR A 136 2.52 11.38 -7.11
CA TYR A 136 1.74 10.68 -8.11
C TYR A 136 0.24 10.86 -7.88
N PHE A 137 -0.23 10.65 -6.63
CA PHE A 137 -1.61 10.95 -6.23
C PHE A 137 -1.71 11.06 -4.71
N ASN A 138 -2.79 11.69 -4.22
CA ASN A 138 -3.07 11.80 -2.80
C ASN A 138 -4.08 10.73 -2.36
N GLN A 139 -3.76 10.04 -1.27
CA GLN A 139 -4.67 9.13 -0.60
C GLN A 139 -5.13 9.77 0.71
N ASN A 140 -6.44 10.01 0.84
CA ASN A 140 -6.99 10.67 2.01
C ASN A 140 -7.59 9.64 2.97
N SER A 141 -7.26 9.76 4.26
CA SER A 141 -7.93 9.06 5.35
C SER A 141 -8.94 9.99 6.02
N TYR A 142 -10.10 9.46 6.36
CA TYR A 142 -11.18 10.25 6.94
C TYR A 142 -11.56 9.72 8.32
N ILE A 143 -11.75 10.63 9.28
CA ILE A 143 -12.30 10.31 10.60
C ILE A 143 -13.79 10.66 10.61
N TRP A 144 -14.60 9.67 10.92
CA TRP A 144 -16.05 9.87 11.05
C TRP A 144 -16.51 9.66 12.50
N ARG A 145 -17.12 10.69 13.08
CA ARG A 145 -17.75 10.60 14.41
C ARG A 145 -19.17 10.10 14.26
N VAL A 146 -19.40 8.86 14.64
CA VAL A 146 -20.70 8.17 14.44
C VAL A 146 -21.87 8.86 15.15
N ASN A 147 -21.64 9.53 16.27
CA ASN A 147 -22.71 10.03 17.14
C ASN A 147 -23.04 11.53 17.01
N ALA A 148 -22.33 12.32 16.22
CA ALA A 148 -22.35 13.77 16.39
C ALA A 148 -22.43 14.61 15.12
N SER A 149 -22.64 14.05 13.93
CA SER A 149 -22.56 14.87 12.72
C SER A 149 -23.90 15.06 12.01
N GLU A 150 -24.09 16.26 11.44
CA GLU A 150 -25.18 16.55 10.51
C GLU A 150 -25.15 15.62 9.29
N ALA A 151 -23.95 15.10 8.93
CA ALA A 151 -23.82 14.11 7.88
C ALA A 151 -24.53 12.79 8.21
N ASN A 152 -24.59 12.40 9.49
CA ASN A 152 -25.36 11.23 9.90
C ASN A 152 -26.87 11.41 9.62
N LYS A 153 -27.41 12.62 9.84
CA LYS A 153 -28.80 12.93 9.52
C LYS A 153 -29.08 12.75 8.02
N SER A 154 -28.17 13.18 7.18
CA SER A 154 -28.26 13.01 5.72
C SER A 154 -28.23 11.54 5.31
N ILE A 155 -27.39 10.72 5.93
CA ILE A 155 -27.32 9.27 5.67
C ILE A 155 -28.61 8.57 6.11
N PHE A 156 -29.09 8.85 7.32
CA PHE A 156 -30.34 8.29 7.81
C PHE A 156 -31.55 8.73 6.99
N ALA A 157 -31.58 9.99 6.51
CA ALA A 157 -32.61 10.47 5.61
C ALA A 157 -32.58 9.77 4.24
N ARG A 158 -31.40 9.38 3.74
CA ARG A 158 -31.29 8.57 2.53
C ARG A 158 -31.72 7.12 2.77
N ALA A 159 -31.30 6.53 3.87
CA ALA A 159 -31.70 5.17 4.24
C ALA A 159 -33.22 5.05 4.40
N GLY A 160 -33.88 6.06 4.97
CA GLY A 160 -35.33 6.12 5.08
C GLY A 160 -36.10 6.28 3.75
N ARG A 161 -35.38 6.51 2.64
CA ARG A 161 -35.98 6.56 1.27
C ARG A 161 -35.78 5.25 0.50
N LEU A 162 -35.09 4.26 1.08
CA LEU A 162 -35.00 2.96 0.46
C LEU A 162 -36.38 2.33 0.36
N ASP A 163 -36.64 1.70 -0.77
CA ASP A 163 -37.87 0.94 -0.99
C ASP A 163 -38.01 -0.15 0.08
N ALA A 164 -39.25 -0.44 0.48
CA ALA A 164 -39.55 -1.49 1.45
C ALA A 164 -39.08 -2.91 1.03
N SER A 165 -38.67 -3.07 -0.22
CA SER A 165 -38.01 -4.30 -0.70
C SER A 165 -36.60 -4.51 -0.15
N TYR A 166 -35.97 -3.46 0.39
CA TYR A 166 -34.65 -3.54 1.01
C TYR A 166 -34.76 -3.66 2.53
N HIS A 167 -34.12 -4.65 3.09
CA HIS A 167 -34.00 -4.83 4.52
C HIS A 167 -32.55 -5.14 4.91
N VAL A 168 -32.22 -4.84 6.15
CA VAL A 168 -30.89 -5.12 6.72
C VAL A 168 -31.05 -6.24 7.72
N GLU A 169 -30.25 -7.28 7.55
CA GLU A 169 -30.20 -8.41 8.46
C GLU A 169 -28.76 -8.73 8.87
N ASN A 170 -28.61 -9.42 9.98
CA ASN A 170 -27.31 -9.88 10.43
C ASN A 170 -26.89 -11.12 9.61
N ILE A 171 -25.59 -11.26 9.40
CA ILE A 171 -25.05 -12.49 8.80
C ILE A 171 -25.36 -13.68 9.73
N ASP A 172 -26.03 -14.69 9.19
CA ASP A 172 -26.21 -15.96 9.90
C ASP A 172 -24.92 -16.77 9.87
N MET A 173 -24.30 -16.95 11.03
CA MET A 173 -23.04 -17.71 11.15
C MET A 173 -23.17 -19.18 10.77
N ASN A 174 -24.38 -19.74 10.70
CA ASN A 174 -24.63 -21.09 10.20
C ASN A 174 -24.67 -21.15 8.66
N ARG A 175 -24.71 -19.99 7.99
CA ARG A 175 -24.74 -19.83 6.54
C ARG A 175 -23.56 -18.97 6.05
N LEU A 176 -22.40 -19.09 6.70
CA LEU A 176 -21.23 -18.28 6.43
C LEU A 176 -20.74 -18.39 4.99
N GLU A 177 -20.76 -19.61 4.41
CA GLU A 177 -20.36 -19.84 3.03
C GLU A 177 -21.24 -19.08 2.01
N GLU A 178 -22.54 -19.01 2.25
CA GLU A 178 -23.45 -18.23 1.40
C GLU A 178 -23.16 -16.72 1.51
N ALA A 179 -22.96 -16.24 2.74
CA ALA A 179 -22.63 -14.84 2.97
C ALA A 179 -21.27 -14.45 2.34
N ALA A 180 -20.29 -15.34 2.38
CA ALA A 180 -18.99 -15.17 1.73
C ALA A 180 -19.13 -15.10 0.19
N GLU A 181 -19.93 -16.00 -0.40
CA GLU A 181 -20.19 -15.98 -1.84
C GLU A 181 -20.94 -14.72 -2.26
N ASP A 182 -21.93 -14.25 -1.49
CA ASP A 182 -22.64 -13.00 -1.73
C ASP A 182 -21.66 -11.81 -1.71
N LEU A 183 -20.77 -11.77 -0.71
CA LEU A 183 -19.72 -10.75 -0.62
C LEU A 183 -18.81 -10.78 -1.85
N ARG A 184 -18.36 -11.96 -2.26
CA ARG A 184 -17.51 -12.12 -3.46
C ARG A 184 -18.20 -11.62 -4.72
N VAL A 185 -19.48 -11.97 -4.90
CA VAL A 185 -20.27 -11.54 -6.06
C VAL A 185 -20.47 -10.03 -6.06
N ILE A 186 -20.78 -9.43 -4.91
CA ILE A 186 -20.95 -7.98 -4.76
C ILE A 186 -19.63 -7.27 -5.04
N TYR A 187 -18.54 -7.74 -4.44
CA TYR A 187 -17.20 -7.18 -4.65
C TYR A 187 -16.82 -7.20 -6.12
N ASN A 188 -16.92 -8.35 -6.78
CA ASN A 188 -16.54 -8.49 -8.17
C ASN A 188 -17.40 -7.62 -9.11
N LYS A 189 -18.70 -7.48 -8.83
CA LYS A 189 -19.58 -6.58 -9.60
C LYS A 189 -19.26 -5.11 -9.36
N ALA A 190 -18.97 -4.73 -8.13
CA ALA A 190 -18.70 -3.34 -7.77
C ALA A 190 -17.35 -2.85 -8.32
N TRP A 191 -16.34 -3.70 -8.33
CA TRP A 191 -14.97 -3.33 -8.67
C TRP A 191 -14.50 -3.78 -10.05
N ALA A 192 -15.30 -4.55 -10.79
CA ALA A 192 -14.93 -5.10 -12.11
C ALA A 192 -14.52 -4.08 -13.17
N LEU A 193 -14.95 -2.82 -13.01
CA LEU A 193 -14.65 -1.73 -13.95
C LEU A 193 -13.41 -0.91 -13.58
N PHE A 194 -12.82 -1.18 -12.43
CA PHE A 194 -11.64 -0.44 -11.98
C PHE A 194 -10.35 -1.10 -12.46
N SER A 195 -9.52 -0.32 -13.15
CA SER A 195 -8.21 -0.78 -13.60
C SER A 195 -7.33 -1.25 -12.43
N GLY A 196 -6.67 -2.38 -12.60
CA GLY A 196 -5.75 -2.94 -11.60
C GLY A 196 -6.44 -3.69 -10.44
N VAL A 197 -7.76 -3.84 -10.44
CA VAL A 197 -8.46 -4.67 -9.47
C VAL A 197 -8.63 -6.08 -10.03
N LYS A 198 -8.05 -7.07 -9.33
CA LYS A 198 -8.29 -8.49 -9.64
C LYS A 198 -9.63 -8.93 -9.06
N PRO A 199 -10.41 -9.76 -9.77
CA PRO A 199 -11.58 -10.40 -9.18
C PRO A 199 -11.18 -11.25 -7.96
N MET A 200 -11.98 -11.19 -6.91
CA MET A 200 -11.84 -12.05 -5.74
C MET A 200 -12.18 -13.49 -6.12
N THR A 201 -11.33 -14.45 -5.77
CA THR A 201 -11.55 -15.87 -5.96
C THR A 201 -12.36 -16.48 -4.81
N ARG A 202 -12.65 -17.78 -4.86
CA ARG A 202 -13.37 -18.44 -3.76
C ARG A 202 -12.47 -18.77 -2.57
N GLU A 203 -11.17 -18.89 -2.81
CA GLU A 203 -10.18 -19.19 -1.78
C GLU A 203 -9.80 -17.93 -0.96
N GLU A 204 -9.96 -16.74 -1.53
CA GLU A 204 -9.81 -15.45 -0.84
C GLU A 204 -11.02 -15.10 -0.01
#